data_3f0ce50c83091f8cc3d323ce50c8c985
#
_entry.id   3f0ce50c83091f8cc3d323ce50c8c985
#
_cell.length_a   1.000
_cell.length_b   1.000
_cell.length_c   1.000
_cell.angle_alpha   90.00
_cell.angle_beta   90.00
_cell.angle_gamma   90.00
#
_symmetry.space_group_name_H-M   'P 1'
#
loop_
_entity.id
_entity.type
_entity.pdbx_description
1 polymer ?
#
loop_
_entity_poly.entity_id
_entity_poly.type
_entity_poly.pdbx_seq_one_letter_code
_entity_poly.pdbx_strand_id
1 'polypeptide(L)'
;MAKFNEYTVKATPEDADTLMLYDATSKSNKLSPFSGIWNWIVGKLTNAVISNLQTDNKTVLGAINELNSKALITYVGKKTTNGDGIIPVNNIISGASIKNVISAKAYISDGNKNIYSRLYSYNSYAYILVTDYEGNRFKNTELNVVVLYIK
;
A
#
# COMPACT_ATOMS: atom_id res chain seq x y z
N MET A 1 20.34 52.31 -20.84
CA MET A 1 20.16 50.89 -20.43
C MET A 1 19.42 50.92 -19.12
N ALA A 2 18.23 50.28 -19.02
CA ALA A 2 17.45 50.26 -17.79
C ALA A 2 18.24 49.55 -16.69
N LYS A 3 18.16 50.04 -15.46
CA LYS A 3 18.73 49.36 -14.31
C LYS A 3 17.86 48.15 -13.92
N PHE A 4 18.41 47.14 -13.28
CA PHE A 4 17.70 45.90 -12.94
C PHE A 4 16.42 46.16 -12.11
N ASN A 5 16.42 47.15 -11.24
CA ASN A 5 15.28 47.55 -10.42
C ASN A 5 14.21 48.39 -11.16
N GLU A 6 14.43 48.72 -12.41
CA GLU A 6 13.50 49.48 -13.26
C GLU A 6 12.61 48.57 -14.13
N TYR A 7 12.84 47.23 -14.10
CA TYR A 7 12.01 46.29 -14.83
C TYR A 7 10.67 46.08 -14.13
N THR A 8 9.64 45.92 -14.94
CA THR A 8 8.29 45.57 -14.44
C THR A 8 8.31 44.17 -13.80
N VAL A 9 7.74 44.07 -12.60
CA VAL A 9 7.63 42.79 -11.92
C VAL A 9 6.55 41.92 -12.58
N LYS A 10 6.90 40.71 -12.98
CA LYS A 10 5.94 39.66 -13.36
C LYS A 10 5.69 38.75 -12.14
N ALA A 11 4.49 38.88 -11.53
CA ALA A 11 4.17 38.18 -10.28
C ALA A 11 4.02 36.66 -10.44
N THR A 12 3.53 36.21 -11.60
CA THR A 12 3.32 34.78 -11.89
C THR A 12 4.10 34.40 -13.13
N PRO A 13 5.16 33.60 -13.01
CA PRO A 13 5.88 33.04 -14.16
C PRO A 13 5.01 32.09 -14.98
N GLU A 14 5.30 32.00 -16.28
CA GLU A 14 4.72 31.05 -17.21
C GLU A 14 5.80 30.10 -17.73
N ASP A 15 5.39 28.96 -18.29
CA ASP A 15 6.32 27.92 -18.77
C ASP A 15 7.28 28.42 -19.86
N ALA A 16 6.82 29.37 -20.67
CA ALA A 16 7.60 30.00 -21.76
C ALA A 16 8.53 31.11 -21.28
N ASP A 17 8.36 31.64 -20.05
CA ASP A 17 9.28 32.61 -19.51
C ASP A 17 10.70 32.05 -19.40
N THR A 18 11.71 32.90 -19.54
CA THR A 18 13.09 32.43 -19.57
C THR A 18 13.96 33.08 -18.52
N LEU A 19 14.88 32.26 -17.99
CA LEU A 19 16.01 32.75 -17.17
C LEU A 19 17.31 32.62 -17.94
N MET A 20 18.21 33.57 -17.70
CA MET A 20 19.56 33.48 -18.22
C MET A 20 20.42 32.63 -17.30
N LEU A 21 21.03 31.60 -17.88
CA LEU A 21 21.94 30.69 -17.20
C LEU A 21 23.31 30.73 -17.88
N TYR A 22 24.38 30.59 -17.09
CA TYR A 22 25.69 30.33 -17.63
C TYR A 22 25.83 28.79 -17.89
N ASP A 23 25.99 28.42 -19.15
CA ASP A 23 26.26 27.04 -19.54
C ASP A 23 27.76 26.75 -19.40
N ALA A 24 28.09 25.97 -18.38
CA ALA A 24 29.48 25.62 -18.07
C ALA A 24 30.17 24.80 -19.17
N THR A 25 29.40 24.04 -19.97
CA THR A 25 29.93 23.21 -21.06
C THR A 25 30.34 24.05 -22.26
N SER A 26 29.44 24.92 -22.73
CA SER A 26 29.73 25.82 -23.86
C SER A 26 30.39 27.10 -23.45
N LYS A 27 30.61 27.37 -22.14
CA LYS A 27 31.19 28.57 -21.54
C LYS A 27 30.52 29.85 -22.03
N SER A 28 29.19 29.84 -22.17
CA SER A 28 28.42 30.93 -22.68
C SER A 28 27.08 31.10 -21.93
N ASN A 29 26.53 32.32 -21.99
CA ASN A 29 25.20 32.57 -21.45
C ASN A 29 24.12 32.00 -22.39
N LYS A 30 23.13 31.35 -21.83
CA LYS A 30 21.96 30.78 -22.54
C LYS A 30 20.68 31.13 -21.80
N LEU A 31 19.57 31.18 -22.54
CA LEU A 31 18.24 31.25 -21.97
C LEU A 31 17.70 29.85 -21.72
N SER A 32 17.12 29.64 -20.57
CA SER A 32 16.41 28.42 -20.24
C SER A 32 14.96 28.74 -19.92
N PRO A 33 13.98 28.09 -20.55
CA PRO A 33 12.58 28.28 -20.21
C PRO A 33 12.27 27.70 -18.84
N PHE A 34 11.27 28.26 -18.13
CA PHE A 34 10.84 27.79 -16.81
C PHE A 34 10.41 26.30 -16.85
N SER A 35 9.74 25.87 -17.93
CA SER A 35 9.43 24.46 -18.13
C SER A 35 10.66 23.54 -18.11
N GLY A 36 11.77 23.98 -18.70
CA GLY A 36 13.04 23.23 -18.65
C GLY A 36 13.64 23.13 -17.26
N ILE A 37 13.63 24.27 -16.52
CA ILE A 37 14.09 24.33 -15.14
C ILE A 37 13.20 23.45 -14.23
N TRP A 38 11.88 23.53 -14.40
CA TRP A 38 10.94 22.71 -13.66
C TRP A 38 11.16 21.22 -13.89
N ASN A 39 11.30 20.81 -15.15
CA ASN A 39 11.56 19.40 -15.48
C ASN A 39 12.88 18.90 -14.87
N TRP A 40 13.92 19.75 -14.84
CA TRP A 40 15.18 19.41 -14.19
C TRP A 40 15.00 19.24 -12.67
N ILE A 41 14.28 20.17 -11.99
CA ILE A 41 14.00 20.08 -10.55
C ILE A 41 13.19 18.81 -10.24
N VAL A 42 12.10 18.57 -10.99
CA VAL A 42 11.25 17.37 -10.81
C VAL A 42 12.08 16.10 -10.99
N GLY A 43 12.93 16.05 -12.01
CA GLY A 43 13.83 14.90 -12.24
C GLY A 43 14.79 14.67 -11.06
N LYS A 44 15.37 15.72 -10.48
CA LYS A 44 16.24 15.62 -9.31
C LYS A 44 15.50 15.16 -8.06
N LEU A 45 14.31 15.72 -7.79
CA LEU A 45 13.47 15.34 -6.66
C LEU A 45 12.98 13.89 -6.79
N THR A 46 12.51 13.51 -7.98
CA THR A 46 12.06 12.14 -8.26
C THR A 46 13.20 11.16 -7.99
N ASN A 47 14.39 11.39 -8.53
CA ASN A 47 15.53 10.51 -8.32
C ASN A 47 15.95 10.44 -6.84
N ALA A 48 15.94 11.57 -6.12
CA ALA A 48 16.28 11.60 -4.69
C ALA A 48 15.27 10.82 -3.84
N VAL A 49 13.98 10.94 -4.14
CA VAL A 49 12.93 10.21 -3.42
C VAL A 49 12.99 8.71 -3.76
N ILE A 50 13.05 8.37 -5.05
CA ILE A 50 13.02 6.99 -5.52
C ILE A 50 14.27 6.21 -5.09
N SER A 51 15.45 6.85 -5.07
CA SER A 51 16.69 6.18 -4.63
C SER A 51 16.63 5.75 -3.16
N ASN A 52 15.84 6.44 -2.34
CA ASN A 52 15.66 6.13 -0.92
C ASN A 52 14.49 5.17 -0.65
N LEU A 53 13.63 4.90 -1.64
CA LEU A 53 12.55 3.94 -1.48
C LEU A 53 13.09 2.50 -1.55
N GLN A 54 12.73 1.70 -0.54
CA GLN A 54 13.04 0.26 -0.48
C GLN A 54 12.05 -0.56 -1.33
N THR A 55 11.90 -0.18 -2.61
CA THR A 55 11.03 -0.85 -3.57
C THR A 55 11.85 -1.36 -4.75
N ASP A 56 11.43 -2.46 -5.37
CA ASP A 56 12.08 -3.03 -6.54
C ASP A 56 11.83 -2.15 -7.78
N ASN A 57 10.64 -1.57 -7.88
CA ASN A 57 10.31 -0.67 -8.98
C ASN A 57 10.68 0.78 -8.64
N LYS A 58 11.68 1.29 -9.36
CA LYS A 58 12.28 2.62 -9.15
C LYS A 58 11.58 3.74 -9.92
N THR A 59 10.30 3.60 -10.25
CA THR A 59 9.44 4.71 -10.68
C THR A 59 8.48 5.09 -9.55
N VAL A 60 8.05 6.35 -9.47
CA VAL A 60 7.08 6.79 -8.44
C VAL A 60 5.81 5.95 -8.49
N LEU A 61 5.24 5.76 -9.68
CA LEU A 61 4.02 4.97 -9.86
C LEU A 61 4.27 3.49 -9.51
N GLY A 62 5.39 2.93 -9.94
CA GLY A 62 5.76 1.56 -9.64
C GLY A 62 5.99 1.31 -8.16
N ALA A 63 6.67 2.22 -7.47
CA ALA A 63 6.87 2.15 -6.03
C ALA A 63 5.54 2.24 -5.25
N ILE A 64 4.63 3.14 -5.66
CA ILE A 64 3.28 3.25 -5.07
C ILE A 64 2.49 1.96 -5.29
N ASN A 65 2.52 1.39 -6.49
CA ASN A 65 1.83 0.14 -6.80
C ASN A 65 2.41 -1.04 -6.01
N GLU A 66 3.72 -1.11 -5.85
CA GLU A 66 4.38 -2.13 -5.05
C GLU A 66 4.00 -2.02 -3.56
N LEU A 67 4.02 -0.82 -2.98
CA LEU A 67 3.59 -0.58 -1.62
C LEU A 67 2.11 -0.94 -1.42
N ASN A 68 1.24 -0.57 -2.37
CA ASN A 68 -0.18 -0.91 -2.32
C ASN A 68 -0.42 -2.42 -2.47
N SER A 69 0.38 -3.13 -3.27
CA SER A 69 0.30 -4.59 -3.43
C SER A 69 0.75 -5.36 -2.19
N LYS A 70 1.66 -4.78 -1.40
CA LYS A 70 2.15 -5.31 -0.12
C LYS A 70 1.37 -4.77 1.08
N ALA A 71 0.26 -4.06 0.85
CA ALA A 71 -0.52 -3.47 1.93
C ALA A 71 -1.13 -4.54 2.84
N LEU A 72 -0.97 -4.32 4.14
CA LEU A 72 -1.60 -5.12 5.17
C LEU A 72 -3.07 -4.76 5.28
N ILE A 73 -3.95 -5.73 5.09
CA ILE A 73 -5.40 -5.52 5.10
C ILE A 73 -6.03 -6.34 6.22
N THR A 74 -7.01 -5.76 6.89
CA THR A 74 -7.81 -6.43 7.91
C THR A 74 -9.25 -6.61 7.41
N TYR A 75 -9.72 -7.83 7.37
CA TYR A 75 -11.13 -8.15 7.22
C TYR A 75 -11.77 -8.32 8.60
N VAL A 76 -12.92 -7.71 8.81
CA VAL A 76 -13.76 -7.91 10.01
C VAL A 76 -15.19 -8.19 9.54
N GLY A 77 -15.78 -9.29 9.98
CA GLY A 77 -17.15 -9.64 9.60
C GLY A 77 -17.61 -10.94 10.23
N LYS A 78 -18.84 -11.32 9.92
CA LYS A 78 -19.43 -12.58 10.39
C LYS A 78 -19.29 -13.67 9.34
N LYS A 79 -19.01 -14.88 9.79
CA LYS A 79 -18.97 -16.11 8.97
C LYS A 79 -19.48 -17.30 9.75
N THR A 80 -20.11 -18.23 9.02
CA THR A 80 -20.61 -19.47 9.58
C THR A 80 -19.59 -20.59 9.36
N THR A 81 -19.29 -21.35 10.41
CA THR A 81 -18.51 -22.58 10.29
C THR A 81 -19.26 -23.62 9.49
N ASN A 82 -18.56 -24.47 8.77
CA ASN A 82 -19.15 -25.64 8.10
C ASN A 82 -19.48 -26.79 9.09
N GLY A 83 -19.96 -27.92 8.56
CA GLY A 83 -20.26 -29.13 9.34
C GLY A 83 -19.07 -29.74 10.08
N ASP A 84 -17.84 -29.28 9.75
CA ASP A 84 -16.59 -29.69 10.41
C ASP A 84 -16.05 -28.64 11.40
N GLY A 85 -16.81 -27.57 11.67
CA GLY A 85 -16.36 -26.48 12.54
C GLY A 85 -15.24 -25.64 11.95
N ILE A 86 -15.20 -25.51 10.63
CA ILE A 86 -14.12 -24.87 9.89
C ILE A 86 -14.68 -23.67 9.10
N ILE A 87 -13.92 -22.60 9.03
CA ILE A 87 -14.16 -21.46 8.14
C ILE A 87 -13.02 -21.40 7.11
N PRO A 88 -13.28 -21.68 5.82
CA PRO A 88 -12.30 -21.48 4.77
C PRO A 88 -12.03 -19.98 4.57
N VAL A 89 -10.76 -19.54 4.68
CA VAL A 89 -10.42 -18.13 4.57
C VAL A 89 -10.59 -17.62 3.12
N ASN A 90 -10.43 -18.48 2.13
CA ASN A 90 -10.69 -18.13 0.73
C ASN A 90 -12.17 -17.80 0.43
N ASN A 91 -13.13 -18.26 1.26
CA ASN A 91 -14.53 -17.84 1.19
C ASN A 91 -14.76 -16.43 1.82
N ILE A 92 -13.76 -15.88 2.47
CA ILE A 92 -13.77 -14.54 3.05
C ILE A 92 -13.03 -13.57 2.13
N ILE A 93 -11.86 -13.98 1.66
CA ILE A 93 -10.94 -13.20 0.87
C ILE A 93 -10.57 -14.01 -0.37
N SER A 94 -10.97 -13.53 -1.53
CA SER A 94 -10.64 -14.19 -2.80
C SER A 94 -9.11 -14.26 -2.97
N GLY A 95 -8.60 -15.44 -3.30
CA GLY A 95 -7.15 -15.66 -3.45
C GLY A 95 -6.38 -15.83 -2.14
N ALA A 96 -7.06 -15.90 -0.97
CA ALA A 96 -6.40 -16.13 0.30
C ALA A 96 -5.75 -17.52 0.35
N SER A 97 -4.47 -17.54 0.69
CA SER A 97 -3.67 -18.72 0.92
C SER A 97 -2.88 -18.58 2.22
N ILE A 98 -2.28 -19.65 2.71
CA ILE A 98 -1.44 -19.56 3.90
C ILE A 98 -0.23 -18.66 3.71
N LYS A 99 0.16 -18.37 2.47
CA LYS A 99 1.32 -17.50 2.17
C LYS A 99 1.03 -16.02 2.40
N ASN A 100 -0.23 -15.60 2.24
CA ASN A 100 -0.62 -14.20 2.37
C ASN A 100 -1.52 -13.91 3.58
N VAL A 101 -1.96 -14.94 4.33
CA VAL A 101 -2.71 -14.77 5.58
C VAL A 101 -1.74 -14.76 6.76
N ILE A 102 -1.66 -13.62 7.46
CA ILE A 102 -0.77 -13.45 8.62
C ILE A 102 -1.44 -13.96 9.90
N SER A 103 -2.72 -13.66 10.09
CA SER A 103 -3.49 -14.08 11.25
C SER A 103 -4.96 -14.19 10.89
N ALA A 104 -5.62 -15.18 11.46
CA ALA A 104 -7.06 -15.29 11.36
C ALA A 104 -7.61 -15.84 12.67
N LYS A 105 -8.66 -15.19 13.19
CA LYS A 105 -9.31 -15.56 14.45
C LYS A 105 -10.83 -15.50 14.29
N ALA A 106 -11.51 -16.40 14.99
CA ALA A 106 -12.95 -16.34 15.18
C ALA A 106 -13.27 -16.13 16.66
N TYR A 107 -14.36 -15.40 16.96
CA TYR A 107 -14.81 -15.15 18.34
C TYR A 107 -16.32 -14.96 18.39
N ILE A 108 -16.91 -15.17 19.57
CA ILE A 108 -18.32 -14.87 19.84
C ILE A 108 -18.39 -13.54 20.61
N SER A 109 -19.36 -12.70 20.25
CA SER A 109 -19.62 -11.45 21.00
C SER A 109 -20.27 -11.69 22.37
N ASP A 110 -20.82 -12.88 22.59
CA ASP A 110 -21.46 -13.26 23.82
C ASP A 110 -20.42 -13.84 24.79
N GLY A 111 -20.09 -13.09 25.85
CA GLY A 111 -18.97 -13.34 26.76
C GLY A 111 -19.01 -14.65 27.58
N ASN A 112 -19.98 -15.54 27.33
CA ASN A 112 -20.17 -16.79 28.07
C ASN A 112 -19.63 -18.04 27.40
N LYS A 113 -19.05 -17.95 26.21
CA LYS A 113 -18.48 -19.12 25.53
C LYS A 113 -17.01 -18.88 25.19
N ASN A 114 -16.13 -19.66 25.82
CA ASN A 114 -14.73 -19.70 25.47
C ASN A 114 -14.53 -20.43 24.16
N ILE A 115 -14.12 -19.68 23.13
CA ILE A 115 -13.81 -20.19 21.80
C ILE A 115 -12.29 -20.14 21.61
N TYR A 116 -11.76 -21.23 21.11
CA TYR A 116 -10.41 -21.32 20.59
C TYR A 116 -10.45 -21.36 19.06
N SER A 117 -9.75 -20.45 18.43
CA SER A 117 -9.61 -20.44 16.97
C SER A 117 -8.15 -20.69 16.60
N ARG A 118 -7.93 -21.60 15.68
CA ARG A 118 -6.61 -21.95 15.16
C ARG A 118 -6.57 -21.78 13.66
N LEU A 119 -5.62 -20.96 13.18
CA LEU A 119 -5.28 -20.91 11.78
C LEU A 119 -4.43 -22.13 11.41
N TYR A 120 -4.79 -22.82 10.33
CA TYR A 120 -4.00 -23.92 9.78
C TYR A 120 -4.07 -23.92 8.25
N SER A 121 -3.18 -24.68 7.61
CA SER A 121 -3.15 -24.81 6.17
C SER A 121 -3.42 -26.26 5.74
N TYR A 122 -4.14 -26.39 4.63
CA TYR A 122 -4.31 -27.63 3.93
C TYR A 122 -4.34 -27.37 2.42
N ASN A 123 -3.55 -28.09 1.63
CA ASN A 123 -3.41 -27.87 0.18
C ASN A 123 -3.18 -26.39 -0.20
N SER A 124 -2.29 -25.70 0.52
CA SER A 124 -1.96 -24.28 0.34
C SER A 124 -3.08 -23.29 0.68
N TYR A 125 -4.27 -23.74 1.04
CA TYR A 125 -5.35 -22.88 1.51
C TYR A 125 -5.27 -22.64 3.02
N ALA A 126 -5.77 -21.49 3.46
CA ALA A 126 -5.87 -21.13 4.87
C ALA A 126 -7.27 -21.44 5.41
N TYR A 127 -7.32 -22.01 6.61
CA TYR A 127 -8.55 -22.37 7.30
C TYR A 127 -8.51 -21.95 8.76
N ILE A 128 -9.67 -21.59 9.32
CA ILE A 128 -9.84 -21.34 10.75
C ILE A 128 -10.62 -22.51 11.31
N LEU A 129 -9.99 -23.31 12.18
CA LEU A 129 -10.66 -24.32 12.99
C LEU A 129 -11.17 -23.66 14.27
N VAL A 130 -12.42 -23.91 14.64
CA VAL A 130 -13.05 -23.34 15.83
C VAL A 130 -13.53 -24.44 16.77
N THR A 131 -13.04 -24.40 18.01
CA THR A 131 -13.37 -25.39 19.06
C THR A 131 -13.67 -24.68 20.39
N ASP A 132 -14.31 -25.42 21.30
CA ASP A 132 -14.32 -25.05 22.72
C ASP A 132 -13.02 -25.50 23.43
N TYR A 133 -12.95 -25.32 24.77
CA TYR A 133 -11.80 -25.72 25.57
C TYR A 133 -11.63 -27.25 25.68
N GLU A 134 -12.69 -28.02 25.43
CA GLU A 134 -12.67 -29.49 25.40
C GLU A 134 -12.28 -30.06 24.03
N GLY A 135 -12.13 -29.19 23.02
CA GLY A 135 -11.80 -29.56 21.64
C GLY A 135 -13.01 -29.87 20.77
N ASN A 136 -14.25 -29.70 21.29
CA ASN A 136 -15.46 -29.88 20.48
C ASN A 136 -15.58 -28.77 19.43
N ARG A 137 -15.94 -29.14 18.21
CA ARG A 137 -16.01 -28.20 17.09
C ARG A 137 -17.33 -27.45 17.08
N PHE A 138 -17.26 -26.13 16.86
CA PHE A 138 -18.43 -25.30 16.61
C PHE A 138 -18.90 -25.47 15.18
N LYS A 139 -19.87 -26.34 14.96
CA LYS A 139 -20.44 -26.69 13.64
C LYS A 139 -21.61 -25.77 13.29
N ASN A 140 -21.69 -25.33 12.04
CA ASN A 140 -22.80 -24.52 11.51
C ASN A 140 -23.15 -23.31 12.40
N THR A 141 -22.14 -22.70 12.99
CA THR A 141 -22.28 -21.61 13.96
C THR A 141 -21.78 -20.29 13.36
N GLU A 142 -22.58 -19.22 13.44
CA GLU A 142 -22.16 -17.88 13.02
C GLU A 142 -21.23 -17.28 14.06
N LEU A 143 -20.07 -16.80 13.60
CA LEU A 143 -19.01 -16.23 14.42
C LEU A 143 -18.52 -14.91 13.82
N ASN A 144 -18.03 -14.02 14.67
CA ASN A 144 -17.23 -12.89 14.21
C ASN A 144 -15.85 -13.38 13.83
N VAL A 145 -15.33 -12.89 12.72
CA VAL A 145 -14.04 -13.29 12.16
C VAL A 145 -13.19 -12.06 11.88
N VAL A 146 -11.94 -12.12 12.28
CA VAL A 146 -10.92 -11.14 11.90
C VAL A 146 -9.81 -11.86 11.15
N VAL A 147 -9.48 -11.39 9.96
CA VAL A 147 -8.39 -11.91 9.16
C VAL A 147 -7.45 -10.77 8.78
N LEU A 148 -6.18 -10.93 9.12
CA LEU A 148 -5.10 -10.05 8.73
C LEU A 148 -4.31 -10.70 7.61
N TYR A 149 -4.20 -10.04 6.46
CA TYR A 149 -3.56 -10.59 5.28
C TYR A 149 -2.82 -9.54 4.45
N ILE A 150 -1.93 -9.99 3.60
CA ILE A 150 -1.25 -9.18 2.59
C ILE A 150 -1.97 -9.37 1.26
N LYS A 151 -2.29 -8.26 0.62
CA LYS A 151 -2.94 -8.25 -0.70
C LYS A 151 -1.98 -8.72 -1.78
#